data_3e15aad3973bc14f59903e766f51160e
#
_entry.id   3e15aad3973bc14f59903e766f51160e
#
_cell.length_a   1.000
_cell.length_b   1.000
_cell.length_c   1.000
_cell.angle_alpha   90.00
_cell.angle_beta   90.00
_cell.angle_gamma   90.00
#
_symmetry.space_group_name_H-M   'P 1'
#
loop_
_entity.id
_entity.type
_entity.pdbx_description
1 polymer ?
#
loop_
_entity_poly.entity_id
_entity_poly.type
_entity_poly.pdbx_seq_one_letter_code
_entity_poly.pdbx_strand_id
1 'polypeptide(L)'
;MSAELHSHSSPSGDNTSDQLGRVENLVCEQIDFAPCTEHQRIESYDDQLEKLGAQEFMATCTGMELTGSPLPLNHQNAFPLKWKPYSQDGGGPTTSSNPVTQIARLAMWDDNSDKLVQTNHPNVRQLVGDRDLDGKPDGGFAKMLDFMDVMEVHPPEGIFMTSEEVKEMKRPGTQRILPWMDLLKSGRRIPGVVNTDAHYNWNGSGWLRNWIRSSTDEPAKIQTAEMVNRLEQGQVIMSTGPFMTVQLLHPDLKSPAAIGDSVKVDGADAEVAIKVQCANWMDVNRVEVFVNGEMQPELSRTRKTHPDAFGNGVIKFDQRLKVALPPESFVIVAAIGERMELGRVMGKRYGRRPPVVVSNPIFVTANTK
;
A
#
# COMPACT_ATOMS: atom_id res chain seq x y z
N MET A 1 -10.95 -1.68 6.99
CA MET A 1 -11.43 -2.59 5.91
C MET A 1 -10.23 -3.05 5.11
N SER A 2 -10.21 -4.31 4.70
CA SER A 2 -9.16 -4.85 3.83
C SER A 2 -9.42 -4.48 2.36
N ALA A 3 -8.35 -4.20 1.60
CA ALA A 3 -8.49 -3.81 0.20
C ALA A 3 -7.39 -4.40 -0.68
N GLU A 4 -7.77 -4.75 -1.92
CA GLU A 4 -6.91 -5.07 -3.04
C GLU A 4 -7.15 -4.03 -4.13
N LEU A 5 -6.15 -3.21 -4.44
CA LEU A 5 -6.32 -2.06 -5.34
C LEU A 5 -5.75 -2.30 -6.75
N HIS A 6 -5.26 -3.52 -7.03
CA HIS A 6 -4.64 -3.86 -8.31
C HIS A 6 -4.73 -5.36 -8.57
N SER A 7 -5.68 -5.75 -9.39
CA SER A 7 -5.85 -7.14 -9.85
C SER A 7 -6.51 -7.20 -11.23
N HIS A 8 -6.30 -8.31 -11.94
CA HIS A 8 -6.69 -8.52 -13.33
C HIS A 8 -7.55 -9.76 -13.52
N SER A 9 -8.35 -9.73 -14.58
CA SER A 9 -9.16 -10.85 -15.04
C SER A 9 -9.27 -10.87 -16.57
N SER A 10 -10.13 -11.68 -17.14
CA SER A 10 -10.20 -11.91 -18.58
C SER A 10 -10.32 -10.66 -19.48
N PRO A 11 -10.90 -9.52 -19.05
CA PRO A 11 -10.86 -8.32 -19.88
C PRO A 11 -9.45 -7.79 -20.14
N SER A 12 -8.48 -8.11 -19.29
CA SER A 12 -7.07 -7.68 -19.42
C SER A 12 -6.28 -8.42 -20.51
N GLY A 13 -6.75 -9.53 -21.01
CA GLY A 13 -6.16 -10.24 -22.15
C GLY A 13 -4.86 -11.02 -21.89
N ASP A 14 -4.12 -10.74 -20.85
CA ASP A 14 -2.85 -11.38 -20.49
C ASP A 14 -2.94 -12.30 -19.28
N ASN A 15 -4.14 -12.66 -18.86
CA ASN A 15 -4.39 -13.57 -17.76
C ASN A 15 -5.33 -14.72 -18.13
N THR A 16 -5.41 -15.70 -17.23
CA THR A 16 -6.23 -16.91 -17.40
C THR A 16 -7.43 -16.95 -16.46
N SER A 17 -7.61 -15.92 -15.64
CA SER A 17 -8.73 -15.79 -14.72
C SER A 17 -9.91 -15.15 -15.43
N ASP A 18 -11.09 -15.77 -15.41
CA ASP A 18 -12.29 -15.04 -15.75
C ASP A 18 -12.66 -14.05 -14.64
N GLN A 19 -13.50 -13.08 -14.96
CA GLN A 19 -13.85 -12.02 -14.02
C GLN A 19 -14.65 -12.55 -12.82
N LEU A 20 -15.50 -13.54 -13.05
CA LEU A 20 -16.25 -14.19 -11.96
C LEU A 20 -15.31 -14.87 -10.97
N GLY A 21 -14.35 -15.65 -11.48
CA GLY A 21 -13.34 -16.31 -10.66
C GLY A 21 -12.43 -15.33 -9.93
N ARG A 22 -12.13 -14.15 -10.52
CA ARG A 22 -11.38 -13.09 -9.80
C ARG A 22 -12.18 -12.57 -8.61
N VAL A 23 -13.44 -12.23 -8.79
CA VAL A 23 -14.32 -11.75 -7.73
C VAL A 23 -14.50 -12.81 -6.64
N GLU A 24 -14.72 -14.07 -7.04
CA GLU A 24 -14.79 -15.20 -6.11
C GLU A 24 -13.51 -15.33 -5.27
N ASN A 25 -12.32 -15.17 -5.87
CA ASN A 25 -11.05 -15.20 -5.15
C ASN A 25 -10.95 -14.05 -4.13
N LEU A 26 -11.31 -12.83 -4.52
CA LEU A 26 -11.26 -11.66 -3.64
C LEU A 26 -12.19 -11.82 -2.44
N VAL A 27 -13.41 -12.29 -2.66
CA VAL A 27 -14.39 -12.57 -1.60
C VAL A 27 -13.91 -13.70 -0.68
N CYS A 28 -13.35 -14.80 -1.23
CA CYS A 28 -12.80 -15.90 -0.44
C CYS A 28 -11.60 -15.46 0.43
N GLU A 29 -10.82 -14.49 -0.03
CA GLU A 29 -9.71 -13.89 0.72
C GLU A 29 -10.18 -12.81 1.70
N GLN A 30 -11.49 -12.61 1.82
CA GLN A 30 -12.08 -11.59 2.70
C GLN A 30 -11.52 -10.18 2.39
N ILE A 31 -11.49 -9.83 1.12
CA ILE A 31 -11.23 -8.45 0.67
C ILE A 31 -12.56 -7.70 0.73
N ASP A 32 -12.60 -6.64 1.54
CA ASP A 32 -13.80 -5.83 1.77
C ASP A 32 -14.04 -4.79 0.68
N PHE A 33 -12.97 -4.34 0.00
CA PHE A 33 -13.02 -3.35 -1.07
C PHE A 33 -12.02 -3.67 -2.18
N ALA A 34 -12.50 -3.74 -3.43
CA ALA A 34 -11.65 -3.90 -4.60
C ALA A 34 -12.19 -3.13 -5.80
N PRO A 35 -11.52 -2.06 -6.29
CA PRO A 35 -11.82 -1.48 -7.58
C PRO A 35 -11.50 -2.48 -8.70
N CYS A 36 -12.25 -2.41 -9.80
CA CYS A 36 -11.91 -3.17 -11.00
C CYS A 36 -10.80 -2.43 -11.76
N THR A 37 -9.63 -3.06 -11.93
CA THR A 37 -8.43 -2.41 -12.50
C THR A 37 -7.88 -3.16 -13.70
N GLU A 38 -8.77 -3.50 -14.66
CA GLU A 38 -8.39 -4.20 -15.88
C GLU A 38 -7.49 -3.34 -16.79
N HIS A 39 -6.60 -3.98 -17.55
CA HIS A 39 -5.71 -3.31 -18.50
C HIS A 39 -6.49 -2.50 -19.54
N GLN A 40 -6.16 -1.22 -19.65
CA GLN A 40 -6.60 -0.28 -20.69
C GLN A 40 -8.12 -0.19 -20.87
N ARG A 41 -8.91 -0.60 -19.87
CA ARG A 41 -10.36 -0.68 -19.96
C ARG A 41 -11.03 -0.32 -18.64
N ILE A 42 -12.01 0.58 -18.71
CA ILE A 42 -12.90 0.85 -17.56
C ILE A 42 -13.92 -0.27 -17.46
N GLU A 43 -13.91 -0.96 -16.32
CA GLU A 43 -14.81 -2.07 -16.01
C GLU A 43 -15.29 -2.01 -14.56
N SER A 44 -16.25 -2.89 -14.22
CA SER A 44 -16.79 -3.06 -12.88
C SER A 44 -16.89 -4.54 -12.52
N TYR A 45 -16.85 -4.83 -11.21
CA TYR A 45 -17.13 -6.16 -10.66
C TYR A 45 -18.60 -6.32 -10.19
N ASP A 46 -19.46 -5.31 -10.37
CA ASP A 46 -20.84 -5.32 -9.87
C ASP A 46 -21.65 -6.53 -10.35
N ASP A 47 -21.64 -6.79 -11.68
CA ASP A 47 -22.35 -7.93 -12.27
C ASP A 47 -21.86 -9.28 -11.72
N GLN A 48 -20.58 -9.37 -11.38
CA GLN A 48 -19.99 -10.61 -10.86
C GLN A 48 -20.36 -10.82 -9.40
N LEU A 49 -20.36 -9.75 -8.60
CA LEU A 49 -20.85 -9.78 -7.23
C LEU A 49 -22.32 -10.18 -7.16
N GLU A 50 -23.16 -9.65 -8.07
CA GLU A 50 -24.57 -10.00 -8.15
C GLU A 50 -24.76 -11.49 -8.50
N LYS A 51 -24.02 -12.00 -9.51
CA LYS A 51 -24.07 -13.43 -9.89
C LYS A 51 -23.65 -14.36 -8.76
N LEU A 52 -22.71 -13.95 -7.91
CA LEU A 52 -22.26 -14.71 -6.75
C LEU A 52 -23.17 -14.52 -5.52
N GLY A 53 -24.09 -13.54 -5.52
CA GLY A 53 -24.83 -13.14 -4.34
C GLY A 53 -23.92 -12.63 -3.24
N ALA A 54 -22.83 -11.93 -3.59
CA ALA A 54 -21.74 -11.58 -2.69
C ALA A 54 -21.64 -10.07 -2.39
N GLN A 55 -22.68 -9.29 -2.71
CA GLN A 55 -22.68 -7.82 -2.50
C GLN A 55 -22.57 -7.40 -1.01
N GLU A 56 -22.91 -8.31 -0.09
CA GLU A 56 -22.75 -8.06 1.35
C GLU A 56 -21.29 -8.26 1.82
N PHE A 57 -20.45 -8.94 1.02
CA PHE A 57 -19.10 -9.34 1.43
C PHE A 57 -17.99 -8.47 0.84
N MET A 58 -18.26 -7.74 -0.24
CA MET A 58 -17.25 -6.89 -0.88
C MET A 58 -17.91 -5.69 -1.58
N ALA A 59 -17.37 -4.51 -1.35
CA ALA A 59 -17.66 -3.33 -2.17
C ALA A 59 -16.68 -3.23 -3.35
N THR A 60 -17.14 -2.66 -4.45
CA THR A 60 -16.35 -2.42 -5.65
C THR A 60 -16.63 -1.05 -6.24
N CYS A 61 -15.83 -0.63 -7.18
CA CYS A 61 -16.12 0.50 -8.07
C CYS A 61 -15.46 0.32 -9.41
N THR A 62 -15.94 1.08 -10.40
CA THR A 62 -15.35 1.14 -11.73
C THR A 62 -13.95 1.71 -11.69
N GLY A 63 -13.03 1.14 -12.44
CA GLY A 63 -11.65 1.63 -12.54
C GLY A 63 -10.97 1.04 -13.77
N MET A 64 -9.68 1.29 -13.89
CA MET A 64 -8.82 0.69 -14.91
C MET A 64 -7.35 0.76 -14.49
N GLU A 65 -6.52 -0.10 -15.07
CA GLU A 65 -5.10 0.15 -15.22
C GLU A 65 -4.80 0.69 -16.62
N LEU A 66 -4.30 1.91 -16.71
CA LEU A 66 -3.79 2.46 -17.95
C LEU A 66 -2.35 1.95 -18.15
N THR A 67 -2.24 0.88 -18.95
CA THR A 67 -1.01 0.10 -19.15
C THR A 67 -0.33 0.51 -20.44
N GLY A 68 0.81 1.13 -20.36
CA GLY A 68 1.57 1.60 -21.51
C GLY A 68 3.05 1.22 -21.43
N SER A 69 3.83 1.77 -22.35
CA SER A 69 5.29 1.62 -22.42
C SER A 69 5.94 2.99 -22.19
N PRO A 70 7.13 3.07 -21.57
CA PRO A 70 7.97 1.99 -21.03
C PRO A 70 7.50 1.45 -19.67
N LEU A 71 7.74 0.18 -19.45
CA LEU A 71 7.52 -0.47 -18.16
C LEU A 71 8.69 -0.15 -17.19
N PRO A 72 8.41 -0.12 -15.85
CA PRO A 72 7.13 -0.24 -15.16
C PRO A 72 6.42 1.11 -14.89
N LEU A 73 6.95 2.23 -15.36
CA LEU A 73 6.42 3.57 -15.01
C LEU A 73 5.09 3.91 -15.68
N ASN A 74 4.76 3.28 -16.80
CA ASN A 74 3.53 3.52 -17.55
C ASN A 74 2.39 2.57 -17.16
N HIS A 75 2.36 2.10 -15.92
CA HIS A 75 1.26 1.36 -15.35
C HIS A 75 0.66 2.19 -14.21
N GLN A 76 -0.53 2.70 -14.41
CA GLN A 76 -1.23 3.52 -13.42
C GLN A 76 -2.67 3.08 -13.29
N ASN A 77 -3.15 2.87 -12.07
CA ASN A 77 -4.57 2.68 -11.78
C ASN A 77 -5.27 4.01 -11.53
N ALA A 78 -6.53 4.09 -11.92
CA ALA A 78 -7.43 5.12 -11.43
C ALA A 78 -8.82 4.56 -11.13
N PHE A 79 -9.42 5.04 -10.05
CA PHE A 79 -10.79 4.72 -9.62
C PHE A 79 -11.34 5.77 -8.63
N PRO A 80 -12.68 6.01 -8.59
CA PRO A 80 -13.66 5.53 -9.55
C PRO A 80 -13.55 6.26 -10.89
N LEU A 81 -13.87 5.58 -11.98
CA LEU A 81 -13.94 6.14 -13.33
C LEU A 81 -15.35 5.98 -13.90
N LYS A 82 -15.73 6.87 -14.81
CA LYS A 82 -17.05 6.84 -15.42
C LYS A 82 -17.07 5.82 -16.58
N TRP A 83 -17.69 4.67 -16.35
CA TRP A 83 -17.93 3.70 -17.40
C TRP A 83 -18.93 4.24 -18.45
N LYS A 84 -18.59 4.08 -19.72
CA LYS A 84 -19.42 4.49 -20.86
C LYS A 84 -19.79 3.24 -21.68
N PRO A 85 -21.03 2.76 -21.55
CA PRO A 85 -21.47 1.57 -22.29
C PRO A 85 -21.35 1.79 -23.79
N TYR A 86 -21.02 0.72 -24.51
CA TYR A 86 -20.84 0.70 -25.98
C TYR A 86 -19.72 1.62 -26.51
N SER A 87 -18.89 2.16 -25.66
CA SER A 87 -17.66 2.87 -26.03
C SER A 87 -16.48 1.91 -26.03
N GLN A 88 -15.51 2.16 -26.91
CA GLN A 88 -14.24 1.43 -26.88
C GLN A 88 -13.60 1.60 -25.49
N ASP A 89 -13.07 0.51 -24.96
CA ASP A 89 -12.38 0.46 -23.65
C ASP A 89 -13.21 1.01 -22.47
N GLY A 90 -14.56 0.89 -22.56
CA GLY A 90 -15.47 1.45 -21.56
C GLY A 90 -15.43 2.97 -21.46
N GLY A 91 -14.86 3.65 -22.48
CA GLY A 91 -14.66 5.09 -22.53
C GLY A 91 -13.40 5.56 -21.81
N GLY A 92 -12.42 4.69 -21.58
CA GLY A 92 -11.14 5.01 -20.94
C GLY A 92 -10.18 5.82 -21.82
N PRO A 93 -9.16 6.45 -21.22
CA PRO A 93 -8.12 7.18 -21.95
C PRO A 93 -7.18 6.25 -22.72
N THR A 94 -6.55 6.78 -23.77
CA THR A 94 -5.48 6.08 -24.48
C THR A 94 -4.13 6.28 -23.80
N THR A 95 -3.22 5.31 -23.97
CA THR A 95 -1.86 5.36 -23.44
C THR A 95 -0.99 6.45 -24.10
N SER A 96 0.14 6.73 -23.50
CA SER A 96 1.21 7.60 -24.03
C SER A 96 2.56 6.96 -23.75
N SER A 97 3.52 7.14 -24.67
CA SER A 97 4.92 6.74 -24.43
C SER A 97 5.65 7.62 -23.40
N ASN A 98 5.10 8.80 -23.11
CA ASN A 98 5.61 9.67 -22.04
C ASN A 98 4.84 9.42 -20.74
N PRO A 99 5.50 8.91 -19.68
CA PRO A 99 4.84 8.60 -18.40
C PRO A 99 4.16 9.80 -17.75
N VAL A 100 4.73 10.99 -17.85
CA VAL A 100 4.13 12.22 -17.28
C VAL A 100 2.85 12.57 -18.01
N THR A 101 2.85 12.51 -19.36
CA THR A 101 1.66 12.75 -20.15
C THR A 101 0.57 11.72 -19.87
N GLN A 102 0.94 10.47 -19.67
CA GLN A 102 -0.01 9.40 -19.42
C GLN A 102 -0.72 9.59 -18.08
N ILE A 103 0.04 9.75 -16.99
CA ILE A 103 -0.55 9.92 -15.66
C ILE A 103 -1.36 11.23 -15.55
N ALA A 104 -0.88 12.32 -16.16
CA ALA A 104 -1.63 13.58 -16.21
C ALA A 104 -2.97 13.41 -16.95
N ARG A 105 -3.00 12.66 -18.07
CA ARG A 105 -4.22 12.35 -18.81
C ARG A 105 -5.20 11.55 -17.94
N LEU A 106 -4.71 10.56 -17.21
CA LEU A 106 -5.52 9.74 -16.33
C LEU A 106 -6.09 10.55 -15.16
N ALA A 107 -5.27 11.36 -14.51
CA ALA A 107 -5.69 12.26 -13.42
C ALA A 107 -6.78 13.25 -13.85
N MET A 108 -6.65 13.82 -15.05
CA MET A 108 -7.61 14.78 -15.60
C MET A 108 -8.82 14.11 -16.29
N TRP A 109 -8.89 12.78 -16.36
CA TRP A 109 -10.00 12.09 -17.02
C TRP A 109 -11.34 12.34 -16.33
N ASP A 110 -12.44 12.16 -17.07
CA ASP A 110 -13.82 12.39 -16.60
C ASP A 110 -14.02 13.79 -15.99
N ASP A 111 -13.60 14.83 -16.74
CA ASP A 111 -13.75 16.25 -16.37
C ASP A 111 -13.10 16.60 -15.01
N ASN A 112 -11.93 16.03 -14.73
CA ASN A 112 -11.22 16.12 -13.44
C ASN A 112 -12.07 15.64 -12.25
N SER A 113 -12.88 14.60 -12.46
CA SER A 113 -13.63 14.02 -11.35
C SER A 113 -12.68 13.55 -10.24
N ASP A 114 -13.18 13.58 -9.01
CA ASP A 114 -12.49 13.06 -7.84
C ASP A 114 -12.24 11.55 -7.99
N LYS A 115 -10.99 11.12 -7.91
CA LYS A 115 -10.52 9.74 -8.10
C LYS A 115 -9.15 9.54 -7.50
N LEU A 116 -8.85 8.33 -7.08
CA LEU A 116 -7.48 7.94 -6.75
C LEU A 116 -6.68 7.66 -8.03
N VAL A 117 -5.46 8.17 -8.10
CA VAL A 117 -4.47 7.81 -9.12
C VAL A 117 -3.29 7.13 -8.46
N GLN A 118 -3.09 5.87 -8.79
CA GLN A 118 -2.04 5.02 -8.24
C GLN A 118 -0.97 4.75 -9.30
N THR A 119 0.31 4.88 -8.94
CA THR A 119 1.41 4.38 -9.79
C THR A 119 1.75 2.96 -9.37
N ASN A 120 1.63 2.03 -10.33
CA ASN A 120 1.80 0.60 -10.10
C ASN A 120 3.27 0.19 -10.18
N HIS A 121 3.70 -0.64 -9.24
CA HIS A 121 5.03 -1.29 -9.18
C HIS A 121 6.20 -0.48 -9.81
N PRO A 122 6.35 0.84 -9.52
CA PRO A 122 7.31 1.70 -10.22
C PRO A 122 8.76 1.31 -9.91
N ASN A 123 9.66 1.56 -10.87
CA ASN A 123 11.07 1.72 -10.55
C ASN A 123 11.28 3.15 -10.02
N VAL A 124 11.35 3.31 -8.71
CA VAL A 124 11.44 4.64 -8.08
C VAL A 124 12.70 5.40 -8.48
N ARG A 125 13.82 4.70 -8.75
CA ARG A 125 15.03 5.34 -9.27
C ARG A 125 14.79 5.96 -10.64
N GLN A 126 14.08 5.28 -11.54
CA GLN A 126 13.70 5.81 -12.85
C GLN A 126 12.69 6.97 -12.72
N LEU A 127 11.82 6.89 -11.72
CA LEU A 127 10.82 7.91 -11.47
C LEU A 127 11.45 9.27 -11.09
N VAL A 128 12.44 9.29 -10.19
CA VAL A 128 12.93 10.54 -9.58
C VAL A 128 14.43 10.81 -9.77
N GLY A 129 15.19 9.89 -10.35
CA GLY A 129 16.65 10.00 -10.38
C GLY A 129 17.28 9.90 -11.77
N ASP A 130 16.97 8.85 -12.49
CA ASP A 130 17.73 8.43 -13.67
C ASP A 130 16.76 7.80 -14.68
N ARG A 131 16.36 8.57 -15.67
CA ARG A 131 15.27 8.26 -16.60
C ARG A 131 15.52 7.02 -17.44
N ASP A 132 16.73 6.87 -17.94
CA ASP A 132 17.13 5.76 -18.81
C ASP A 132 17.95 4.69 -18.08
N LEU A 133 18.20 4.88 -16.79
CA LEU A 133 18.97 3.98 -15.92
C LEU A 133 20.44 3.81 -16.36
N ASP A 134 21.03 4.84 -17.01
CA ASP A 134 22.42 4.82 -17.47
C ASP A 134 23.45 5.10 -16.35
N GLY A 135 22.98 5.38 -15.16
CA GLY A 135 23.78 5.68 -13.97
C GLY A 135 24.04 7.16 -13.73
N LYS A 136 23.56 8.04 -14.61
CA LYS A 136 23.71 9.49 -14.50
C LYS A 136 22.38 10.12 -14.09
N PRO A 137 22.32 10.79 -12.93
CA PRO A 137 21.10 11.47 -12.50
C PRO A 137 20.64 12.54 -13.51
N ASP A 138 19.38 12.48 -13.93
CA ASP A 138 18.77 13.45 -14.85
C ASP A 138 17.39 13.96 -14.34
N GLY A 139 17.03 13.59 -13.09
CA GLY A 139 15.76 13.92 -12.46
C GLY A 139 14.59 13.00 -12.85
N GLY A 140 14.82 12.02 -13.73
CA GLY A 140 13.83 11.00 -14.09
C GLY A 140 12.54 11.57 -14.69
N PHE A 141 11.43 11.05 -14.26
CA PHE A 141 10.07 11.49 -14.59
C PHE A 141 9.38 12.13 -13.38
N ALA A 142 10.13 12.89 -12.56
CA ALA A 142 9.66 13.40 -11.27
C ALA A 142 8.34 14.22 -11.33
N LYS A 143 7.99 14.79 -12.49
CA LYS A 143 6.69 15.45 -12.69
C LYS A 143 5.48 14.50 -12.58
N MET A 144 5.67 13.18 -12.61
CA MET A 144 4.60 12.24 -12.33
C MET A 144 4.07 12.38 -10.90
N LEU A 145 4.95 12.81 -9.96
CA LEU A 145 4.59 13.01 -8.55
C LEU A 145 3.49 14.07 -8.34
N ASP A 146 3.28 14.96 -9.32
CA ASP A 146 2.27 16.01 -9.24
C ASP A 146 0.85 15.49 -9.58
N PHE A 147 0.74 14.22 -10.04
CA PHE A 147 -0.49 13.60 -10.52
C PHE A 147 -0.83 12.28 -9.85
N MET A 148 0.04 11.78 -8.96
CA MET A 148 -0.23 10.53 -8.24
C MET A 148 -0.64 10.81 -6.80
N ASP A 149 -1.61 10.05 -6.32
CA ASP A 149 -2.11 10.12 -4.95
C ASP A 149 -1.43 9.07 -4.08
N VAL A 150 -1.22 7.86 -4.60
CA VAL A 150 -0.55 6.76 -3.90
C VAL A 150 0.43 6.00 -4.81
N MET A 151 1.36 5.28 -4.20
CA MET A 151 2.37 4.50 -4.91
C MET A 151 2.46 3.08 -4.38
N GLU A 152 2.55 2.10 -5.27
CA GLU A 152 2.89 0.72 -4.87
C GLU A 152 4.33 0.60 -4.40
N VAL A 153 4.50 0.11 -3.17
CA VAL A 153 5.81 0.00 -2.51
C VAL A 153 6.18 -1.43 -2.13
N HIS A 154 5.44 -2.42 -2.65
CA HIS A 154 5.77 -3.82 -2.38
C HIS A 154 7.15 -4.25 -2.95
N PRO A 155 7.80 -5.25 -2.38
CA PRO A 155 7.37 -6.05 -1.23
C PRO A 155 7.64 -5.34 0.11
N PRO A 156 6.68 -5.39 1.07
CA PRO A 156 6.78 -4.66 2.33
C PRO A 156 7.90 -5.16 3.24
N GLU A 157 8.28 -6.44 3.17
CA GLU A 157 9.43 -6.98 3.91
C GLU A 157 10.75 -6.33 3.54
N GLY A 158 10.81 -5.65 2.40
CA GLY A 158 11.98 -4.91 1.96
C GLY A 158 12.42 -3.79 2.91
N ILE A 159 11.55 -3.32 3.81
CA ILE A 159 11.89 -2.31 4.83
C ILE A 159 12.94 -2.81 5.83
N PHE A 160 13.06 -4.13 5.99
CA PHE A 160 14.03 -4.77 6.90
C PHE A 160 15.37 -5.11 6.21
N MET A 161 15.52 -4.81 4.91
CA MET A 161 16.75 -5.08 4.16
C MET A 161 17.83 -4.05 4.47
N THR A 162 19.06 -4.51 4.49
CA THR A 162 20.24 -3.64 4.52
C THR A 162 20.58 -3.10 3.13
N SER A 163 21.38 -2.03 3.06
CA SER A 163 21.85 -1.48 1.79
C SER A 163 22.69 -2.49 1.00
N GLU A 164 23.43 -3.36 1.68
CA GLU A 164 24.22 -4.43 1.08
C GLU A 164 23.32 -5.47 0.43
N GLU A 165 22.30 -5.95 1.13
CA GLU A 165 21.32 -6.91 0.59
C GLU A 165 20.60 -6.37 -0.64
N VAL A 166 20.25 -5.07 -0.65
CA VAL A 166 19.63 -4.43 -1.82
C VAL A 166 20.59 -4.39 -3.02
N LYS A 167 21.88 -4.11 -2.80
CA LYS A 167 22.89 -4.13 -3.88
C LYS A 167 23.08 -5.52 -4.50
N GLU A 168 22.93 -6.57 -3.69
CA GLU A 168 23.06 -7.96 -4.12
C GLU A 168 21.83 -8.50 -4.85
N MET A 169 20.72 -7.75 -4.86
CA MET A 169 19.52 -8.16 -5.58
C MET A 169 19.75 -8.25 -7.08
N LYS A 170 19.23 -9.30 -7.72
CA LYS A 170 19.25 -9.44 -9.19
C LYS A 170 18.50 -8.32 -9.91
N ARG A 171 17.51 -7.74 -9.27
CA ARG A 171 16.65 -6.66 -9.78
C ARG A 171 16.41 -5.61 -8.68
N PRO A 172 17.39 -4.75 -8.38
CA PRO A 172 17.25 -3.77 -7.28
C PRO A 172 16.04 -2.83 -7.45
N GLY A 173 15.64 -2.52 -8.68
CA GLY A 173 14.46 -1.68 -8.96
C GLY A 173 13.12 -2.28 -8.55
N THR A 174 13.08 -3.55 -8.12
CA THR A 174 11.87 -4.17 -7.56
C THR A 174 11.73 -3.95 -6.05
N GLN A 175 12.77 -3.45 -5.39
CA GLN A 175 12.70 -2.99 -4.01
C GLN A 175 12.24 -1.53 -4.03
N ARG A 176 11.05 -1.25 -3.53
CA ARG A 176 10.39 0.05 -3.66
C ARG A 176 10.20 0.78 -2.34
N ILE A 177 10.11 0.03 -1.23
CA ILE A 177 9.76 0.61 0.06
C ILE A 177 10.87 1.51 0.63
N LEU A 178 12.16 1.17 0.46
CA LEU A 178 13.26 2.03 0.89
C LEU A 178 13.34 3.31 0.05
N PRO A 179 13.34 3.25 -1.30
CA PRO A 179 13.26 4.46 -2.12
C PRO A 179 12.01 5.31 -1.88
N TRP A 180 10.87 4.70 -1.53
CA TRP A 180 9.68 5.43 -1.08
C TRP A 180 9.94 6.21 0.21
N MET A 181 10.64 5.61 1.18
CA MET A 181 11.04 6.33 2.40
C MET A 181 11.98 7.50 2.09
N ASP A 182 12.85 7.38 1.08
CA ASP A 182 13.69 8.49 0.62
C ASP A 182 12.87 9.62 -0.01
N LEU A 183 11.77 9.30 -0.73
CA LEU A 183 10.81 10.30 -1.21
C LEU A 183 10.15 11.04 -0.04
N LEU A 184 9.72 10.33 1.00
CA LEU A 184 9.15 10.95 2.21
C LEU A 184 10.17 11.88 2.88
N LYS A 185 11.46 11.47 2.99
CA LYS A 185 12.56 12.32 3.49
C LYS A 185 12.74 13.60 2.66
N SER A 186 12.52 13.52 1.36
CA SER A 186 12.59 14.69 0.45
C SER A 186 11.39 15.64 0.57
N GLY A 187 10.45 15.37 1.47
CA GLY A 187 9.23 16.15 1.69
C GLY A 187 8.06 15.76 0.79
N ARG A 188 8.18 14.71 -0.02
CA ARG A 188 7.08 14.20 -0.86
C ARG A 188 6.19 13.27 -0.03
N ARG A 189 4.98 13.74 0.29
CA ARG A 189 4.02 13.02 1.16
C ARG A 189 3.09 12.14 0.32
N ILE A 190 3.64 11.12 -0.33
CA ILE A 190 2.88 10.15 -1.14
C ILE A 190 2.68 8.88 -0.31
N PRO A 191 1.46 8.49 0.04
CA PRO A 191 1.20 7.25 0.75
C PRO A 191 1.64 6.01 -0.03
N GLY A 192 2.15 5.02 0.70
CA GLY A 192 2.48 3.71 0.16
C GLY A 192 1.28 2.76 0.24
N VAL A 193 1.12 1.93 -0.79
CA VAL A 193 0.17 0.82 -0.83
C VAL A 193 0.86 -0.45 -1.32
N VAL A 194 0.24 -1.60 -1.08
CA VAL A 194 0.72 -2.90 -1.58
C VAL A 194 -0.43 -3.65 -2.23
N ASN A 195 -0.19 -4.23 -3.39
CA ASN A 195 -1.19 -4.95 -4.14
C ASN A 195 -0.60 -6.20 -4.77
N THR A 196 -1.45 -7.10 -5.23
CA THR A 196 -1.00 -8.39 -5.72
C THR A 196 -0.66 -8.40 -7.20
N ASP A 197 -1.27 -7.52 -7.99
CA ASP A 197 -1.20 -7.55 -9.45
C ASP A 197 -1.52 -8.97 -9.97
N ALA A 198 -2.59 -9.56 -9.43
CA ALA A 198 -2.90 -10.97 -9.60
C ALA A 198 -3.53 -11.24 -10.97
N HIS A 199 -2.95 -12.20 -11.73
CA HIS A 199 -3.35 -12.55 -13.08
C HIS A 199 -3.94 -13.98 -13.21
N TYR A 200 -3.97 -14.77 -12.14
CA TYR A 200 -4.39 -16.16 -12.18
C TYR A 200 -5.44 -16.45 -11.12
N ASN A 201 -6.38 -17.36 -11.44
CA ASN A 201 -7.32 -17.88 -10.45
C ASN A 201 -6.58 -18.62 -9.33
N TRP A 202 -7.07 -18.46 -8.11
CA TRP A 202 -6.58 -19.16 -6.91
C TRP A 202 -5.08 -18.97 -6.65
N ASN A 203 -4.49 -17.93 -7.25
CA ASN A 203 -3.06 -17.69 -7.11
C ASN A 203 -2.77 -16.19 -7.04
N GLY A 204 -2.46 -15.72 -5.86
CA GLY A 204 -1.98 -14.38 -5.61
C GLY A 204 -3.00 -13.37 -5.09
N SER A 205 -4.30 -13.58 -5.20
CA SER A 205 -5.26 -12.66 -4.58
C SER A 205 -5.10 -12.64 -3.07
N GLY A 206 -5.12 -11.46 -2.47
CA GLY A 206 -5.22 -11.24 -1.04
C GLY A 206 -3.98 -11.56 -0.19
N TRP A 207 -2.89 -12.14 -0.74
CA TRP A 207 -1.66 -12.36 0.02
C TRP A 207 -0.95 -11.06 0.40
N LEU A 208 -1.07 -10.03 -0.43
CA LEU A 208 -0.83 -8.62 -0.11
C LEU A 208 -2.17 -7.93 0.03
N ARG A 209 -2.33 -7.08 1.01
CA ARG A 209 -3.54 -6.29 1.24
C ARG A 209 -3.25 -5.00 1.95
N ASN A 210 -4.10 -4.06 1.70
CA ASN A 210 -4.14 -2.80 2.44
C ASN A 210 -5.24 -2.88 3.50
N TRP A 211 -5.00 -2.36 4.70
CA TRP A 211 -6.04 -2.14 5.68
C TRP A 211 -6.31 -0.65 5.75
N ILE A 212 -7.45 -0.23 5.23
CA ILE A 212 -7.85 1.17 5.13
C ILE A 212 -8.77 1.50 6.29
N ARG A 213 -8.57 2.65 6.93
CA ARG A 213 -9.50 3.16 7.94
C ARG A 213 -10.87 3.37 7.32
N SER A 214 -11.93 2.94 7.99
CA SER A 214 -13.31 3.05 7.52
C SER A 214 -14.21 3.49 8.65
N SER A 215 -15.31 4.16 8.30
CA SER A 215 -16.39 4.52 9.22
C SER A 215 -17.35 3.35 9.49
N THR A 216 -17.24 2.26 8.74
CA THR A 216 -18.05 1.04 8.86
C THR A 216 -17.17 -0.20 8.90
N ASP A 217 -17.69 -1.29 9.45
CA ASP A 217 -17.13 -2.64 9.39
C ASP A 217 -18.00 -3.60 8.52
N GLU A 218 -19.00 -3.03 7.82
CA GLU A 218 -19.86 -3.75 6.90
C GLU A 218 -19.44 -3.42 5.44
N PRO A 219 -18.92 -4.38 4.66
CA PRO A 219 -18.45 -4.12 3.30
C PRO A 219 -19.50 -3.47 2.40
N ALA A 220 -20.75 -3.92 2.46
CA ALA A 220 -21.86 -3.35 1.69
C ALA A 220 -22.14 -1.85 1.96
N LYS A 221 -21.61 -1.30 3.06
CA LYS A 221 -21.78 0.12 3.43
C LYS A 221 -20.55 0.98 3.09
N ILE A 222 -19.51 0.39 2.56
CA ILE A 222 -18.30 1.13 2.13
C ILE A 222 -18.69 2.14 1.04
N GLN A 223 -18.24 3.37 1.23
CA GLN A 223 -18.35 4.42 0.23
C GLN A 223 -17.01 4.60 -0.49
N THR A 224 -16.96 4.48 -1.80
CA THR A 224 -15.74 4.64 -2.60
C THR A 224 -15.04 5.97 -2.32
N ALA A 225 -15.79 7.07 -2.21
CA ALA A 225 -15.23 8.38 -1.89
C ALA A 225 -14.54 8.42 -0.52
N GLU A 226 -15.04 7.68 0.49
CA GLU A 226 -14.34 7.53 1.76
C GLU A 226 -13.02 6.78 1.57
N MET A 227 -13.01 5.68 0.81
CA MET A 227 -11.80 4.90 0.57
C MET A 227 -10.74 5.73 -0.16
N VAL A 228 -11.12 6.47 -1.20
CA VAL A 228 -10.21 7.41 -1.92
C VAL A 228 -9.61 8.40 -0.92
N ASN A 229 -10.43 9.12 -0.17
CA ASN A 229 -9.96 10.11 0.79
C ASN A 229 -9.02 9.52 1.86
N ARG A 230 -9.31 8.30 2.39
CA ARG A 230 -8.46 7.63 3.38
C ARG A 230 -7.12 7.20 2.79
N LEU A 231 -7.10 6.76 1.54
CA LEU A 231 -5.88 6.39 0.82
C LEU A 231 -5.00 7.62 0.58
N GLU A 232 -5.57 8.73 0.10
CA GLU A 232 -4.87 10.01 -0.10
C GLU A 232 -4.28 10.57 1.19
N GLN A 233 -4.98 10.39 2.32
CA GLN A 233 -4.48 10.77 3.64
C GLN A 233 -3.44 9.79 4.21
N GLY A 234 -3.17 8.66 3.55
CA GLY A 234 -2.28 7.63 4.06
C GLY A 234 -2.83 6.89 5.29
N GLN A 235 -4.15 6.89 5.52
CA GLN A 235 -4.78 6.18 6.63
C GLN A 235 -4.90 4.69 6.31
N VAL A 236 -3.77 4.09 5.98
CA VAL A 236 -3.66 2.73 5.49
C VAL A 236 -2.41 2.03 6.03
N ILE A 237 -2.50 0.75 6.29
CA ILE A 237 -1.38 -0.13 6.58
C ILE A 237 -1.23 -1.19 5.48
N MET A 238 0.00 -1.56 5.19
CA MET A 238 0.41 -2.50 4.16
C MET A 238 0.74 -3.84 4.81
N SER A 239 0.14 -4.95 4.36
CA SER A 239 0.28 -6.21 5.08
C SER A 239 0.27 -7.45 4.18
N THR A 240 0.92 -8.51 4.66
CA THR A 240 0.79 -9.89 4.16
C THR A 240 -0.06 -10.76 5.09
N GLY A 241 -0.76 -10.16 6.07
CA GLY A 241 -1.64 -10.88 7.00
C GLY A 241 -1.78 -10.22 8.37
N PRO A 242 -0.69 -9.85 9.08
CA PRO A 242 -0.80 -9.16 10.35
C PRO A 242 -1.53 -7.81 10.23
N PHE A 243 -2.29 -7.46 11.26
CA PHE A 243 -2.92 -6.16 11.44
C PHE A 243 -2.18 -5.36 12.50
N MET A 244 -2.02 -4.04 12.30
CA MET A 244 -1.31 -3.18 13.23
C MET A 244 -2.06 -1.87 13.47
N THR A 245 -2.09 -1.42 14.72
CA THR A 245 -2.44 -0.04 15.04
C THR A 245 -1.20 0.68 15.57
N VAL A 246 -1.01 1.91 15.12
CA VAL A 246 0.03 2.82 15.60
C VAL A 246 -0.61 4.13 16.00
N GLN A 247 -0.29 4.61 17.18
CA GLN A 247 -0.74 5.90 17.69
C GLN A 247 0.43 6.67 18.28
N LEU A 248 0.56 7.93 17.93
CA LEU A 248 1.50 8.86 18.55
C LEU A 248 0.78 9.60 19.68
N LEU A 249 1.34 9.50 20.88
CA LEU A 249 0.86 10.19 22.07
C LEU A 249 1.81 11.33 22.44
N HIS A 250 1.25 12.50 22.68
CA HIS A 250 1.98 13.65 23.17
C HIS A 250 1.07 14.48 24.09
N PRO A 251 1.56 15.13 25.14
CA PRO A 251 0.73 15.94 26.07
C PRO A 251 -0.08 17.04 25.37
N ASP A 252 0.43 17.61 24.28
CA ASP A 252 -0.24 18.69 23.54
C ASP A 252 -1.40 18.20 22.66
N LEU A 253 -1.48 16.91 22.40
CA LEU A 253 -2.54 16.34 21.56
C LEU A 253 -3.79 16.04 22.39
N LYS A 254 -4.95 16.55 21.96
CA LYS A 254 -6.26 16.25 22.58
C LYS A 254 -6.64 14.77 22.43
N SER A 255 -6.16 14.14 21.39
CA SER A 255 -6.33 12.70 21.11
C SER A 255 -5.05 12.19 20.43
N PRO A 256 -4.68 10.90 20.60
CA PRO A 256 -3.54 10.33 19.92
C PRO A 256 -3.62 10.52 18.40
N ALA A 257 -2.50 10.87 17.76
CA ALA A 257 -2.42 10.90 16.31
C ALA A 257 -2.34 9.47 15.76
N ALA A 258 -3.08 9.21 14.70
CA ALA A 258 -3.12 7.93 14.01
C ALA A 258 -2.29 7.95 12.72
N ILE A 259 -2.12 6.77 12.10
CA ILE A 259 -1.48 6.61 10.79
C ILE A 259 -2.14 7.56 9.77
N GLY A 260 -1.34 8.30 9.00
CA GLY A 260 -1.78 9.30 8.04
C GLY A 260 -2.00 10.70 8.60
N ASP A 261 -2.06 10.85 9.93
CA ASP A 261 -2.26 12.17 10.55
C ASP A 261 -1.01 13.05 10.42
N SER A 262 -1.24 14.37 10.41
CA SER A 262 -0.22 15.40 10.51
C SER A 262 -0.50 16.25 11.75
N VAL A 263 0.44 16.29 12.68
CA VAL A 263 0.27 16.97 13.97
C VAL A 263 1.40 17.95 14.28
N LYS A 264 1.09 18.96 15.11
CA LYS A 264 2.07 19.90 15.66
C LYS A 264 2.11 19.72 17.17
N VAL A 265 3.32 19.67 17.73
CA VAL A 265 3.57 19.50 19.16
C VAL A 265 4.71 20.41 19.63
N ASP A 266 4.76 20.73 20.93
CA ASP A 266 5.85 21.47 21.54
C ASP A 266 6.81 20.52 22.26
N GLY A 267 8.05 20.43 21.75
CA GLY A 267 9.07 19.53 22.28
C GLY A 267 9.20 18.23 21.48
N ALA A 268 10.26 17.50 21.78
CA ALA A 268 10.67 16.32 21.00
C ALA A 268 10.19 14.99 21.59
N ASP A 269 9.78 14.96 22.85
CA ASP A 269 9.48 13.71 23.56
C ASP A 269 8.04 13.27 23.32
N ALA A 270 7.86 12.10 22.71
CA ALA A 270 6.57 11.50 22.47
C ALA A 270 6.58 10.01 22.83
N GLU A 271 5.41 9.37 22.78
CA GLU A 271 5.30 7.92 22.88
C GLU A 271 4.60 7.38 21.62
N VAL A 272 5.07 6.25 21.12
CA VAL A 272 4.42 5.48 20.05
C VAL A 272 3.78 4.25 20.68
N ALA A 273 2.45 4.18 20.66
CA ALA A 273 1.71 2.99 21.05
C ALA A 273 1.53 2.09 19.84
N ILE A 274 1.99 0.86 19.95
CA ILE A 274 2.02 -0.11 18.85
C ILE A 274 1.31 -1.37 19.30
N LYS A 275 0.31 -1.80 18.54
CA LYS A 275 -0.34 -3.09 18.74
C LYS A 275 -0.35 -3.88 17.44
N VAL A 276 0.18 -5.11 17.46
CA VAL A 276 0.21 -6.02 16.31
C VAL A 276 -0.61 -7.27 16.63
N GLN A 277 -1.47 -7.62 15.70
CA GLN A 277 -2.35 -8.78 15.80
C GLN A 277 -2.26 -9.64 14.54
N CYS A 278 -2.33 -10.94 14.66
CA CYS A 278 -2.52 -11.84 13.52
C CYS A 278 -3.18 -13.16 13.95
N ALA A 279 -3.63 -13.92 12.98
CA ALA A 279 -4.18 -15.26 13.21
C ALA A 279 -3.17 -16.15 13.94
N ASN A 280 -3.66 -17.12 14.72
CA ASN A 280 -2.79 -17.98 15.57
C ASN A 280 -1.81 -18.86 14.77
N TRP A 281 -2.05 -19.10 13.50
CA TRP A 281 -1.14 -19.83 12.61
C TRP A 281 -0.02 -18.97 12.02
N MET A 282 -0.08 -17.64 12.21
CA MET A 282 1.00 -16.70 11.90
C MET A 282 1.63 -16.19 13.20
N ASP A 283 2.85 -15.68 13.13
CA ASP A 283 3.50 -15.01 14.25
C ASP A 283 4.32 -13.81 13.78
N VAL A 284 4.57 -12.89 14.72
CA VAL A 284 5.45 -11.74 14.59
C VAL A 284 6.46 -11.79 15.72
N ASN A 285 7.73 -11.66 15.39
CA ASN A 285 8.83 -11.76 16.37
C ASN A 285 9.81 -10.59 16.36
N ARG A 286 9.57 -9.58 15.49
CA ARG A 286 10.39 -8.36 15.43
C ARG A 286 9.49 -7.17 15.09
N VAL A 287 9.68 -6.05 15.82
CA VAL A 287 9.03 -4.76 15.62
C VAL A 287 10.09 -3.67 15.58
N GLU A 288 10.03 -2.81 14.57
CA GLU A 288 10.95 -1.69 14.35
C GLU A 288 10.18 -0.38 14.24
N VAL A 289 10.78 0.68 14.75
CA VAL A 289 10.31 2.06 14.61
C VAL A 289 11.32 2.83 13.76
N PHE A 290 10.82 3.54 12.76
CA PHE A 290 11.62 4.39 11.88
C PHE A 290 11.20 5.84 12.09
N VAL A 291 12.20 6.71 12.31
CA VAL A 291 12.01 8.16 12.34
C VAL A 291 12.77 8.75 11.15
N ASN A 292 12.09 9.49 10.30
CA ASN A 292 12.65 10.03 9.06
C ASN A 292 13.33 8.95 8.18
N GLY A 293 12.74 7.75 8.15
CA GLY A 293 13.25 6.62 7.39
C GLY A 293 14.48 5.94 7.99
N GLU A 294 14.97 6.38 9.15
CA GLU A 294 16.07 5.74 9.88
C GLU A 294 15.51 4.85 10.99
N MET A 295 15.90 3.57 10.99
CA MET A 295 15.55 2.64 12.06
C MET A 295 16.17 3.11 13.39
N GLN A 296 15.37 3.09 14.46
CA GLN A 296 15.79 3.48 15.80
C GLN A 296 16.20 2.23 16.59
N PRO A 297 17.51 1.92 16.73
CA PRO A 297 17.97 0.67 17.33
C PRO A 297 17.51 0.49 18.79
N GLU A 298 17.41 1.58 19.54
CA GLU A 298 16.97 1.60 20.94
C GLU A 298 15.47 1.27 21.09
N LEU A 299 14.69 1.43 20.01
CA LEU A 299 13.27 1.09 19.94
C LEU A 299 13.01 -0.28 19.31
N SER A 300 14.04 -0.93 18.75
CA SER A 300 13.94 -2.26 18.18
C SER A 300 13.52 -3.29 19.24
N ARG A 301 12.52 -4.07 18.94
CA ARG A 301 12.04 -5.16 19.82
C ARG A 301 12.02 -6.46 19.06
N THR A 302 12.71 -7.45 19.59
CA THR A 302 12.63 -8.81 19.08
C THR A 302 12.18 -9.76 20.20
N ARG A 303 11.50 -10.85 19.85
CA ARG A 303 11.14 -11.89 20.82
C ARG A 303 12.37 -12.45 21.57
N LYS A 304 13.55 -12.41 20.93
CA LYS A 304 14.81 -12.84 21.54
C LYS A 304 15.32 -11.87 22.58
N THR A 305 15.27 -10.56 22.32
CA THR A 305 15.81 -9.52 23.22
C THR A 305 14.81 -9.03 24.26
N HIS A 306 13.51 -9.10 23.93
CA HIS A 306 12.39 -8.63 24.75
C HIS A 306 11.24 -9.66 24.73
N PRO A 307 11.43 -10.89 25.27
CA PRO A 307 10.43 -11.95 25.17
C PRO A 307 9.07 -11.56 25.78
N ASP A 308 9.08 -10.80 26.87
CA ASP A 308 7.87 -10.37 27.59
C ASP A 308 7.03 -9.33 26.81
N ALA A 309 7.58 -8.71 25.75
CA ALA A 309 6.86 -7.80 24.88
C ALA A 309 5.98 -8.51 23.84
N PHE A 310 6.19 -9.83 23.66
CA PHE A 310 5.53 -10.62 22.62
C PHE A 310 4.58 -11.67 23.20
N GLY A 311 3.32 -11.61 22.76
CA GLY A 311 2.30 -12.59 23.11
C GLY A 311 2.31 -13.82 22.22
N ASN A 312 1.68 -14.90 22.70
CA ASN A 312 1.48 -16.16 21.96
C ASN A 312 0.05 -16.31 21.39
N GLY A 313 -0.87 -15.43 21.78
CA GLY A 313 -2.25 -15.39 21.28
C GLY A 313 -2.39 -14.59 19.99
N VAL A 314 -3.58 -14.08 19.72
CA VAL A 314 -3.88 -13.18 18.58
C VAL A 314 -3.10 -11.87 18.67
N ILE A 315 -2.95 -11.32 19.88
CA ILE A 315 -2.10 -10.14 20.12
C ILE A 315 -0.65 -10.64 20.19
N LYS A 316 0.14 -10.21 19.22
CA LYS A 316 1.56 -10.58 19.12
C LYS A 316 2.47 -9.57 19.78
N PHE A 317 2.08 -8.29 19.76
CA PHE A 317 2.83 -7.20 20.38
C PHE A 317 1.86 -6.11 20.84
N ASP A 318 2.07 -5.53 22.03
CA ASP A 318 1.28 -4.42 22.56
C ASP A 318 2.15 -3.63 23.54
N GLN A 319 2.76 -2.55 23.05
CA GLN A 319 3.73 -1.75 23.84
C GLN A 319 3.60 -0.26 23.51
N ARG A 320 4.03 0.57 24.50
CA ARG A 320 4.32 2.00 24.32
C ARG A 320 5.82 2.21 24.39
N LEU A 321 6.37 2.89 23.40
CA LEU A 321 7.80 3.16 23.29
C LEU A 321 8.00 4.66 23.27
N LYS A 322 8.93 5.17 24.11
CA LYS A 322 9.32 6.58 24.08
C LYS A 322 10.15 6.85 22.83
N VAL A 323 9.83 7.89 22.10
CA VAL A 323 10.52 8.29 20.87
C VAL A 323 10.89 9.78 20.96
N ALA A 324 12.12 10.09 20.55
CA ALA A 324 12.56 11.47 20.36
C ALA A 324 12.29 11.87 18.91
N LEU A 325 11.57 12.98 18.71
CA LEU A 325 11.15 13.46 17.41
C LEU A 325 11.95 14.71 17.01
N PRO A 326 12.70 14.70 15.89
CA PRO A 326 13.22 15.92 15.29
C PRO A 326 12.09 16.91 14.94
N PRO A 327 12.41 18.24 14.79
CA PRO A 327 11.39 19.27 14.53
C PRO A 327 10.46 18.97 13.35
N GLU A 328 11.01 18.48 12.24
CA GLU A 328 10.26 17.97 11.09
C GLU A 328 10.52 16.48 10.98
N SER A 329 9.52 15.67 11.28
CA SER A 329 9.70 14.23 11.30
C SER A 329 8.47 13.47 10.81
N PHE A 330 8.70 12.22 10.44
CA PHE A 330 7.66 11.23 10.25
C PHE A 330 8.05 9.91 10.93
N VAL A 331 7.05 9.24 11.45
CA VAL A 331 7.21 7.96 12.14
C VAL A 331 6.52 6.85 11.34
N ILE A 332 7.27 5.80 11.03
CA ILE A 332 6.77 4.55 10.42
C ILE A 332 7.08 3.41 11.39
N VAL A 333 6.16 2.47 11.51
CA VAL A 333 6.35 1.24 12.28
C VAL A 333 6.22 0.05 11.36
N ALA A 334 7.12 -0.93 11.53
CA ALA A 334 7.08 -2.18 10.80
C ALA A 334 7.20 -3.37 11.75
N ALA A 335 6.49 -4.45 11.45
CA ALA A 335 6.57 -5.69 12.20
C ALA A 335 6.64 -6.90 11.27
N ILE A 336 7.45 -7.90 11.62
CA ILE A 336 7.72 -9.07 10.79
C ILE A 336 7.83 -10.35 11.62
N GLY A 337 7.37 -11.46 11.06
CA GLY A 337 7.74 -12.82 11.46
C GLY A 337 9.05 -13.23 10.78
N GLU A 338 10.18 -12.74 11.30
CA GLU A 338 11.50 -12.99 10.71
C GLU A 338 11.81 -14.49 10.70
N ARG A 339 12.19 -15.02 9.52
CA ARG A 339 12.42 -16.45 9.25
C ARG A 339 11.16 -17.32 9.39
N MET A 340 9.99 -16.72 9.34
CA MET A 340 8.71 -17.42 9.31
C MET A 340 8.11 -17.32 7.89
N GLU A 341 7.18 -18.20 7.61
CA GLU A 341 6.50 -18.28 6.32
C GLU A 341 4.99 -18.13 6.53
N LEU A 342 4.30 -17.52 5.55
CA LEU A 342 2.84 -17.47 5.50
C LEU A 342 2.22 -18.89 5.40
N GLY A 343 3.01 -19.85 4.91
CA GLY A 343 2.64 -21.24 4.87
C GLY A 343 1.84 -21.65 3.63
N ARG A 344 1.44 -22.91 3.60
CA ARG A 344 0.84 -23.55 2.42
C ARG A 344 -0.49 -22.97 1.98
N VAL A 345 -1.19 -22.28 2.86
CA VAL A 345 -2.48 -21.62 2.58
C VAL A 345 -2.30 -20.61 1.44
N MET A 346 -1.15 -19.91 1.41
CA MET A 346 -0.83 -18.91 0.36
C MET A 346 -0.17 -19.54 -0.90
N GLY A 347 -0.21 -20.86 -1.06
CA GLY A 347 0.35 -21.57 -2.19
C GLY A 347 1.89 -21.58 -2.23
N LYS A 348 2.46 -22.23 -3.24
CA LYS A 348 3.92 -22.46 -3.33
C LYS A 348 4.73 -21.18 -3.50
N ARG A 349 4.18 -20.18 -4.18
CA ARG A 349 4.90 -18.95 -4.55
C ARG A 349 4.94 -17.97 -3.39
N TYR A 350 3.78 -17.69 -2.80
CA TYR A 350 3.63 -16.65 -1.78
C TYR A 350 3.74 -17.20 -0.36
N GLY A 351 3.49 -18.49 -0.17
CA GLY A 351 3.60 -19.15 1.14
C GLY A 351 4.98 -19.08 1.79
N ARG A 352 6.04 -18.84 1.01
CA ARG A 352 7.41 -18.65 1.52
C ARG A 352 7.70 -17.22 1.97
N ARG A 353 6.76 -16.28 1.74
CA ARG A 353 6.91 -14.91 2.21
C ARG A 353 6.68 -14.83 3.72
N PRO A 354 7.35 -13.91 4.42
CA PRO A 354 7.12 -13.73 5.85
C PRO A 354 5.79 -13.01 6.12
N PRO A 355 5.16 -13.26 7.28
CA PRO A 355 4.17 -12.35 7.82
C PRO A 355 4.79 -10.99 8.08
N VAL A 356 4.27 -9.93 7.48
CA VAL A 356 4.79 -8.58 7.64
C VAL A 356 3.67 -7.54 7.60
N VAL A 357 3.83 -6.48 8.36
CA VAL A 357 2.97 -5.30 8.32
C VAL A 357 3.81 -4.04 8.46
N VAL A 358 3.47 -3.01 7.67
CA VAL A 358 4.14 -1.71 7.66
C VAL A 358 3.08 -0.61 7.69
N SER A 359 3.25 0.40 8.53
CA SER A 359 2.39 1.58 8.55
C SER A 359 2.77 2.58 7.47
N ASN A 360 1.81 3.38 7.02
CA ASN A 360 2.13 4.69 6.47
C ASN A 360 2.59 5.64 7.60
N PRO A 361 3.19 6.79 7.26
CA PRO A 361 3.74 7.69 8.25
C PRO A 361 2.70 8.42 9.10
N ILE A 362 3.06 8.75 10.33
CA ILE A 362 2.49 9.84 11.11
C ILE A 362 3.46 11.00 10.99
N PHE A 363 3.02 12.14 10.47
CA PHE A 363 3.86 13.34 10.30
C PHE A 363 3.78 14.23 11.52
N VAL A 364 4.94 14.70 11.99
CA VAL A 364 5.05 15.53 13.19
C VAL A 364 5.90 16.76 12.92
N THR A 365 5.37 17.92 13.22
CA THR A 365 6.12 19.17 13.32
C THR A 365 6.31 19.49 14.80
N ALA A 366 7.53 19.34 15.32
CA ALA A 366 7.85 19.65 16.69
C ALA A 366 8.50 21.04 16.79
N ASN A 367 7.91 21.94 17.56
CA ASN A 367 8.53 23.23 17.86
C ASN A 367 9.70 23.02 18.83
N THR A 368 10.88 23.50 18.48
CA THR A 368 12.00 23.59 19.42
C THR A 368 11.75 24.74 20.40
N LYS A 369 11.77 24.46 21.69
CA LYS A 369 11.76 25.50 22.71
C LYS A 369 13.09 26.25 22.76
#